data_f3eafac2d162b9a484afe72517c353da
#
_entry.id   f3eafac2d162b9a484afe72517c353da
#
_cell.length_a   1.000
_cell.length_b   1.000
_cell.length_c   1.000
_cell.angle_alpha   90.00
_cell.angle_beta   90.00
_cell.angle_gamma   90.00
#
_symmetry.space_group_name_H-M   'P 1'
#
loop_
_entity.id
_entity.type
_entity.pdbx_description
1 polymer ?
#
loop_
_entity_poly.entity_id
_entity_poly.type
_entity_poly.pdbx_seq_one_letter_code
_entity_poly.pdbx_strand_id
1 'polypeptide(L)'
;RLLSKDITFKNLGLVIIDEEQRFGVRQKEKFKELRIETDILSLSATPIPRTLSLALAKLRDLSIIETPPPERMPINTLVLPYSEKTIARAIVFEIQRGGQVYFLHNRIETIGEAKKKIYKALGGKEVGLPTGSPTSQNFEIGVIHGRMKEREIIRTMNQFRNREINILLATTI
;
A
#
# COMPACT_ATOMS: atom_id res chain seq x y z
N ARG A 1 1.05 11.29 -19.88
CA ARG A 1 1.52 12.18 -20.95
C ARG A 1 1.65 11.45 -22.28
N LEU A 2 2.07 10.18 -22.35
CA LEU A 2 2.18 9.41 -23.60
C LEU A 2 0.88 9.33 -24.41
N LEU A 3 -0.27 9.53 -23.77
CA LEU A 3 -1.59 9.56 -24.40
C LEU A 3 -2.04 10.98 -24.82
N SER A 4 -1.17 11.99 -24.73
CA SER A 4 -1.51 13.35 -25.18
C SER A 4 -1.63 13.43 -26.69
N LYS A 5 -2.45 14.37 -27.18
CA LYS A 5 -2.68 14.54 -28.63
C LYS A 5 -1.47 15.04 -29.41
N ASP A 6 -0.49 15.59 -28.71
CA ASP A 6 0.77 16.12 -29.23
C ASP A 6 1.84 15.04 -29.47
N ILE A 7 1.55 13.79 -29.09
CA ILE A 7 2.47 12.66 -29.28
C ILE A 7 1.94 11.75 -30.38
N THR A 8 2.76 11.56 -31.41
CA THR A 8 2.51 10.63 -32.50
C THR A 8 3.62 9.58 -32.55
N PHE A 9 3.23 8.32 -32.72
CA PHE A 9 4.17 7.21 -32.87
C PHE A 9 4.28 6.86 -34.34
N LYS A 10 5.50 6.75 -34.85
CA LYS A 10 5.74 6.47 -36.27
C LYS A 10 5.32 5.04 -36.68
N ASN A 11 5.50 4.09 -35.77
CA ASN A 11 5.20 2.67 -36.01
C ASN A 11 4.97 1.97 -34.66
N LEU A 12 3.76 2.09 -34.13
CA LEU A 12 3.39 1.54 -32.82
C LEU A 12 2.88 0.10 -33.01
N GLY A 13 3.65 -0.89 -32.55
CA GLY A 13 3.30 -2.31 -32.67
C GLY A 13 2.70 -2.89 -31.40
N LEU A 14 3.12 -2.42 -30.22
CA LEU A 14 2.66 -2.95 -28.94
C LEU A 14 2.49 -1.84 -27.90
N VAL A 15 1.40 -1.88 -27.14
CA VAL A 15 1.14 -1.03 -25.97
C VAL A 15 1.03 -1.92 -24.73
N ILE A 16 1.86 -1.67 -23.74
CA ILE A 16 1.79 -2.34 -22.43
C ILE A 16 1.16 -1.40 -21.42
N ILE A 17 0.07 -1.83 -20.79
CA ILE A 17 -0.69 -1.06 -19.79
C ILE A 17 -0.58 -1.78 -18.46
N ASP A 18 0.11 -1.15 -17.50
CA ASP A 18 0.15 -1.64 -16.13
C ASP A 18 -0.98 -1.00 -15.32
N GLU A 19 -1.64 -1.80 -14.46
CA GLU A 19 -2.73 -1.34 -13.59
C GLU A 19 -3.84 -0.57 -14.34
N GLU A 20 -4.41 -1.17 -15.40
CA GLU A 20 -5.44 -0.56 -16.27
C GLU A 20 -6.59 0.10 -15.48
N GLN A 21 -6.90 -0.40 -14.29
CA GLN A 21 -7.96 0.13 -13.41
C GLN A 21 -7.66 1.54 -12.89
N ARG A 22 -6.40 1.98 -12.85
CA ARG A 22 -6.00 3.32 -12.40
C ARG A 22 -6.27 4.40 -13.44
N PHE A 23 -6.54 4.02 -14.68
CA PHE A 23 -6.80 4.97 -15.76
C PHE A 23 -8.26 5.42 -15.77
N GLY A 24 -8.47 6.72 -15.99
CA GLY A 24 -9.80 7.31 -16.15
C GLY A 24 -10.48 6.93 -17.47
N VAL A 25 -11.77 7.25 -17.58
CA VAL A 25 -12.62 6.88 -18.72
C VAL A 25 -12.03 7.35 -20.05
N ARG A 26 -11.60 8.61 -20.16
CA ARG A 26 -10.99 9.17 -21.39
C ARG A 26 -9.74 8.43 -21.85
N GLN A 27 -8.92 8.01 -20.91
CA GLN A 27 -7.70 7.23 -21.21
C GLN A 27 -8.05 5.84 -21.70
N LYS A 28 -9.06 5.20 -21.11
CA LYS A 28 -9.55 3.88 -21.54
C LYS A 28 -10.19 3.91 -22.93
N GLU A 29 -10.87 4.99 -23.27
CA GLU A 29 -11.39 5.19 -24.64
C GLU A 29 -10.25 5.26 -25.65
N LYS A 30 -9.20 6.01 -25.34
CA LYS A 30 -8.03 6.10 -26.22
C LYS A 30 -7.29 4.76 -26.39
N PHE A 31 -7.25 3.92 -25.36
CA PHE A 31 -6.74 2.56 -25.50
C PHE A 31 -7.60 1.69 -26.42
N LYS A 32 -8.91 1.92 -26.48
CA LYS A 32 -9.79 1.22 -27.41
C LYS A 32 -9.54 1.63 -28.87
N GLU A 33 -9.26 2.89 -29.12
CA GLU A 33 -8.90 3.41 -30.44
C GLU A 33 -7.57 2.79 -30.91
N LEU A 34 -6.57 2.75 -30.04
CA LEU A 34 -5.25 2.13 -30.35
C LEU A 34 -5.32 0.62 -30.63
N ARG A 35 -6.33 -0.08 -30.06
CA ARG A 35 -6.53 -1.52 -30.30
C ARG A 35 -6.83 -1.91 -31.75
N ILE A 36 -7.27 -0.98 -32.56
CA ILE A 36 -7.64 -1.27 -33.96
C ILE A 36 -6.38 -1.59 -34.78
N GLU A 37 -5.25 -0.95 -34.43
CA GLU A 37 -4.02 -1.04 -35.22
C GLU A 37 -2.80 -1.56 -34.42
N THR A 38 -2.98 -1.84 -33.11
CA THR A 38 -1.85 -2.12 -32.22
C THR A 38 -2.22 -3.19 -31.21
N ASP A 39 -1.33 -4.12 -30.95
CA ASP A 39 -1.48 -5.11 -29.89
C ASP A 39 -1.46 -4.44 -28.52
N ILE A 40 -2.34 -4.86 -27.61
CA ILE A 40 -2.40 -4.34 -26.24
C ILE A 40 -2.25 -5.45 -25.23
N LEU A 41 -1.20 -5.36 -24.40
CA LEU A 41 -0.98 -6.20 -23.24
C LEU A 41 -1.36 -5.42 -21.96
N SER A 42 -2.38 -5.87 -21.25
CA SER A 42 -2.78 -5.29 -19.96
C SER A 42 -2.28 -6.17 -18.82
N LEU A 43 -1.56 -5.57 -17.87
CA LEU A 43 -1.06 -6.21 -16.67
C LEU A 43 -1.88 -5.73 -15.44
N SER A 44 -2.15 -6.62 -14.51
CA SER A 44 -2.78 -6.27 -13.23
C SER A 44 -2.45 -7.29 -12.15
N ALA A 45 -2.11 -6.81 -10.96
CA ALA A 45 -1.96 -7.66 -9.79
C ALA A 45 -3.32 -8.01 -9.15
N THR A 46 -4.34 -7.18 -9.39
CA THR A 46 -5.69 -7.36 -8.85
C THR A 46 -6.71 -7.31 -9.99
N PRO A 47 -7.01 -8.45 -10.64
CA PRO A 47 -7.95 -8.45 -11.76
C PRO A 47 -9.32 -7.98 -11.29
N ILE A 48 -9.81 -6.88 -11.90
CA ILE A 48 -11.16 -6.39 -11.63
C ILE A 48 -12.16 -7.39 -12.21
N PRO A 49 -13.32 -7.62 -11.55
CA PRO A 49 -14.34 -8.56 -12.01
C PRO A 49 -14.73 -8.42 -13.49
N ARG A 50 -14.72 -7.17 -14.01
CA ARG A 50 -15.04 -6.90 -15.41
C ARG A 50 -14.00 -7.42 -16.39
N THR A 51 -12.71 -7.25 -16.09
CA THR A 51 -11.61 -7.77 -16.94
C THR A 51 -11.61 -9.30 -16.89
N LEU A 52 -11.82 -9.88 -15.71
CA LEU A 52 -11.98 -11.31 -15.53
C LEU A 52 -13.23 -11.85 -16.26
N SER A 53 -14.35 -11.13 -16.19
CA SER A 53 -15.59 -11.48 -16.90
C SER A 53 -15.41 -11.50 -18.42
N LEU A 54 -14.66 -10.55 -18.99
CA LEU A 54 -14.35 -10.51 -20.43
C LEU A 54 -13.42 -11.66 -20.85
N ALA A 55 -12.47 -12.03 -19.98
CA ALA A 55 -11.60 -13.17 -20.22
C ALA A 55 -12.37 -14.50 -20.15
N LEU A 56 -13.23 -14.66 -19.16
CA LEU A 56 -14.12 -15.84 -19.02
C LEU A 56 -15.10 -15.95 -20.19
N ALA A 57 -15.53 -14.83 -20.77
CA ALA A 57 -16.35 -14.80 -21.98
C ALA A 57 -15.55 -15.06 -23.28
N LYS A 58 -14.25 -15.42 -23.20
CA LYS A 58 -13.34 -15.63 -24.34
C LYS A 58 -13.21 -14.43 -25.28
N LEU A 59 -13.49 -13.24 -24.78
CA LEU A 59 -13.33 -12.00 -25.52
C LEU A 59 -11.90 -11.41 -25.41
N ARG A 60 -11.08 -12.01 -24.53
CA ARG A 60 -9.65 -11.70 -24.34
C ARG A 60 -8.92 -12.94 -23.89
N ASP A 61 -7.72 -13.11 -24.37
CA ASP A 61 -6.79 -14.10 -23.84
C ASP A 61 -6.34 -13.68 -22.44
N LEU A 62 -6.18 -14.65 -21.56
CA LEU A 62 -5.74 -14.45 -20.18
C LEU A 62 -4.58 -15.39 -19.87
N SER A 63 -3.50 -14.82 -19.37
CA SER A 63 -2.40 -15.59 -18.78
C SER A 63 -2.27 -15.23 -17.31
N ILE A 64 -2.11 -16.26 -16.46
CA ILE A 64 -1.95 -16.10 -15.02
C ILE A 64 -0.55 -16.52 -14.64
N ILE A 65 0.19 -15.63 -13.95
CA ILE A 65 1.52 -15.91 -13.41
C ILE A 65 1.34 -16.28 -11.94
N GLU A 66 1.43 -17.58 -11.64
CA GLU A 66 1.20 -18.12 -10.28
C GLU A 66 2.49 -18.33 -9.50
N THR A 67 3.60 -18.49 -10.18
CA THR A 67 4.89 -18.78 -9.53
C THR A 67 5.56 -17.48 -9.07
N PRO A 68 5.72 -17.28 -7.75
CA PRO A 68 6.45 -16.13 -7.23
C PRO A 68 7.95 -16.26 -7.52
N PRO A 69 8.71 -15.14 -7.51
CA PRO A 69 10.16 -15.18 -7.57
C PRO A 69 10.75 -16.05 -6.45
N PRO A 70 11.84 -16.81 -6.69
CA PRO A 70 12.39 -17.77 -5.73
C PRO A 70 12.77 -17.18 -4.36
N GLU A 71 13.15 -15.90 -4.34
CA GLU A 71 13.59 -15.20 -3.12
C GLU A 71 12.42 -14.56 -2.34
N ARG A 72 11.19 -14.62 -2.85
CA ARG A 72 10.05 -14.01 -2.19
C ARG A 72 9.50 -14.94 -1.12
N MET A 73 9.71 -14.57 0.14
CA MET A 73 9.05 -15.25 1.26
C MET A 73 7.54 -14.99 1.24
N PRO A 74 6.70 -16.01 1.49
CA PRO A 74 5.25 -15.83 1.55
C PRO A 74 4.86 -14.92 2.71
N ILE A 75 3.85 -14.06 2.47
CA ILE A 75 3.26 -13.23 3.52
C ILE A 75 2.24 -14.08 4.28
N ASN A 76 2.40 -14.18 5.60
CA ASN A 76 1.43 -14.86 6.45
C ASN A 76 0.31 -13.88 6.81
N THR A 77 -0.88 -14.09 6.23
CA THR A 77 -2.03 -13.22 6.41
C THR A 77 -3.04 -13.85 7.38
N LEU A 78 -3.38 -13.10 8.43
CA LEU A 78 -4.39 -13.49 9.42
C LEU A 78 -5.58 -12.54 9.36
N VAL A 79 -6.79 -13.09 9.26
CA VAL A 79 -8.05 -12.32 9.34
C VAL A 79 -8.68 -12.59 10.69
N LEU A 80 -8.69 -11.58 11.56
CA LEU A 80 -9.10 -11.72 12.95
C LEU A 80 -10.09 -10.60 13.33
N PRO A 81 -10.97 -10.82 14.32
CA PRO A 81 -11.74 -9.74 14.92
C PRO A 81 -10.83 -8.66 15.49
N TYR A 82 -11.26 -7.39 15.39
CA TYR A 82 -10.50 -6.29 15.95
C TYR A 82 -10.30 -6.45 17.47
N SER A 83 -9.05 -6.42 17.91
CA SER A 83 -8.68 -6.50 19.32
C SER A 83 -7.41 -5.71 19.58
N GLU A 84 -7.48 -4.71 20.47
CA GLU A 84 -6.30 -3.91 20.85
C GLU A 84 -5.18 -4.78 21.41
N LYS A 85 -5.53 -5.84 22.16
CA LYS A 85 -4.58 -6.81 22.73
C LYS A 85 -3.86 -7.60 21.62
N THR A 86 -4.58 -8.04 20.59
CA THR A 86 -3.99 -8.76 19.44
C THR A 86 -3.06 -7.85 18.64
N ILE A 87 -3.49 -6.61 18.41
CA ILE A 87 -2.69 -5.59 17.71
C ILE A 87 -1.40 -5.31 18.49
N ALA A 88 -1.50 -5.06 19.78
CA ALA A 88 -0.33 -4.80 20.62
C ALA A 88 0.67 -5.97 20.61
N ARG A 89 0.19 -7.21 20.69
CA ARG A 89 1.04 -8.41 20.61
C ARG A 89 1.76 -8.51 19.26
N ALA A 90 1.05 -8.27 18.16
CA ALA A 90 1.63 -8.31 16.83
C ALA A 90 2.72 -7.23 16.64
N ILE A 91 2.46 -6.01 17.14
CA ILE A 91 3.43 -4.91 17.09
C ILE A 91 4.67 -5.25 17.91
N VAL A 92 4.50 -5.71 19.16
CA VAL A 92 5.61 -6.07 20.04
C VAL A 92 6.44 -7.20 19.43
N PHE A 93 5.78 -8.23 18.91
CA PHE A 93 6.46 -9.35 18.25
C PHE A 93 7.32 -8.87 17.07
N GLU A 94 6.79 -7.99 16.23
CA GLU A 94 7.51 -7.49 15.07
C GLU A 94 8.73 -6.63 15.48
N ILE A 95 8.56 -5.76 16.47
CA ILE A 95 9.63 -4.87 16.91
C ILE A 95 10.72 -5.65 17.67
N GLN A 96 10.37 -6.67 18.46
CA GLN A 96 11.35 -7.52 19.15
C GLN A 96 12.26 -8.27 18.20
N ARG A 97 11.79 -8.64 17.02
CA ARG A 97 12.63 -9.26 15.98
C ARG A 97 13.40 -8.26 15.10
N GLY A 98 13.37 -6.96 15.46
CA GLY A 98 14.04 -5.89 14.71
C GLY A 98 13.27 -5.42 13.47
N GLY A 99 11.99 -5.78 13.33
CA GLY A 99 11.13 -5.34 12.27
C GLY A 99 10.49 -3.98 12.51
N GLN A 100 9.66 -3.54 11.58
CA GLN A 100 8.88 -2.32 11.64
C GLN A 100 7.43 -2.61 11.25
N VAL A 101 6.50 -1.75 11.67
CA VAL A 101 5.07 -1.97 11.47
C VAL A 101 4.44 -0.88 10.64
N TYR A 102 3.75 -1.26 9.56
CA TYR A 102 2.78 -0.41 8.89
C TYR A 102 1.40 -0.64 9.50
N PHE A 103 0.79 0.40 10.03
CA PHE A 103 -0.57 0.36 10.55
C PHE A 103 -1.49 1.21 9.66
N LEU A 104 -2.39 0.56 8.93
CA LEU A 104 -3.32 1.26 8.06
C LEU A 104 -4.60 1.64 8.80
N HIS A 105 -4.97 2.94 8.76
CA HIS A 105 -6.20 3.46 9.33
C HIS A 105 -6.87 4.42 8.35
N ASN A 106 -7.98 4.02 7.74
CA ASN A 106 -8.56 4.69 6.56
C ASN A 106 -9.30 6.02 6.83
N ARG A 107 -9.27 6.55 8.05
CA ARG A 107 -9.97 7.79 8.39
C ARG A 107 -9.02 8.82 8.97
N ILE A 108 -8.82 9.93 8.26
CA ILE A 108 -7.93 11.01 8.70
C ILE A 108 -8.44 11.63 10.01
N GLU A 109 -9.75 11.81 10.15
CA GLU A 109 -10.40 12.45 11.29
C GLU A 109 -10.12 11.71 12.62
N THR A 110 -9.99 10.40 12.56
CA THR A 110 -9.79 9.55 13.74
C THR A 110 -8.38 8.96 13.85
N ILE A 111 -7.44 9.36 12.97
CA ILE A 111 -6.06 8.82 12.99
C ILE A 111 -5.32 9.17 14.28
N GLY A 112 -5.59 10.35 14.87
CA GLY A 112 -5.04 10.76 16.16
C GLY A 112 -5.52 9.88 17.31
N GLU A 113 -6.79 9.49 17.30
CA GLU A 113 -7.35 8.55 18.28
C GLU A 113 -6.76 7.14 18.11
N ALA A 114 -6.60 6.70 16.87
CA ALA A 114 -5.95 5.42 16.58
C ALA A 114 -4.51 5.40 17.12
N LYS A 115 -3.73 6.49 16.93
CA LYS A 115 -2.40 6.65 17.53
C LYS A 115 -2.44 6.49 19.04
N LYS A 116 -3.35 7.20 19.74
CA LYS A 116 -3.50 7.12 21.19
C LYS A 116 -3.85 5.71 21.67
N LYS A 117 -4.77 5.02 20.96
CA LYS A 117 -5.15 3.63 21.28
C LYS A 117 -3.98 2.66 21.15
N ILE A 118 -3.22 2.75 20.05
CA ILE A 118 -2.03 1.92 19.85
C ILE A 118 -1.02 2.19 20.99
N TYR A 119 -0.75 3.47 21.28
CA TYR A 119 0.19 3.85 22.35
C TYR A 119 -0.23 3.30 23.70
N LYS A 120 -1.50 3.44 24.07
CA LYS A 120 -2.07 2.88 25.30
C LYS A 120 -1.99 1.35 25.33
N ALA A 121 -2.30 0.67 24.24
CA ALA A 121 -2.26 -0.78 24.14
C ALA A 121 -0.84 -1.35 24.29
N LEU A 122 0.18 -0.56 23.92
CA LEU A 122 1.60 -0.88 24.09
C LEU A 122 2.14 -0.57 25.51
N GLY A 123 1.28 -0.12 26.44
CA GLY A 123 1.68 0.22 27.79
C GLY A 123 2.33 1.60 27.95
N GLY A 124 2.28 2.44 26.91
CA GLY A 124 2.79 3.80 26.94
C GLY A 124 1.93 4.69 27.83
N LYS A 125 2.51 5.23 28.89
CA LYS A 125 2.00 6.44 29.56
C LYS A 125 2.44 7.64 28.75
N GLU A 126 1.56 8.63 28.56
CA GLU A 126 1.94 9.91 27.97
C GLU A 126 3.20 10.46 28.64
N VAL A 127 4.10 10.91 27.81
CA VAL A 127 5.41 11.50 28.11
C VAL A 127 5.63 11.99 29.53
N GLY A 128 6.57 11.39 30.22
CA GLY A 128 7.19 11.94 31.40
C GLY A 128 7.29 11.00 32.58
N LEU A 129 8.13 9.95 32.49
CA LEU A 129 8.83 9.42 33.65
C LEU A 129 9.74 8.23 33.27
N PRO A 130 10.99 8.17 33.80
CA PRO A 130 11.86 7.03 33.63
C PRO A 130 11.51 6.01 34.73
N THR A 131 11.00 4.87 34.34
CA THR A 131 10.90 3.75 35.29
C THR A 131 11.37 2.47 34.61
N GLY A 132 12.48 1.99 35.12
CA GLY A 132 13.10 0.73 34.74
C GLY A 132 12.19 -0.47 34.88
N SER A 133 11.73 -0.94 33.77
CA SER A 133 11.20 -2.29 33.57
C SER A 133 11.78 -2.78 32.26
N PRO A 134 12.17 -4.06 32.11
CA PRO A 134 12.82 -4.57 30.90
C PRO A 134 11.93 -4.59 29.65
N THR A 135 10.75 -3.96 29.70
CA THR A 135 9.79 -3.74 28.63
C THR A 135 9.80 -2.31 28.08
N SER A 136 10.79 -1.48 28.42
CA SER A 136 10.90 -0.10 27.92
C SER A 136 11.47 -0.07 26.50
N GLN A 137 10.81 -0.71 25.56
CA GLN A 137 11.04 -0.39 24.15
C GLN A 137 10.34 0.93 23.88
N ASN A 138 11.10 1.96 23.56
CA ASN A 138 10.55 3.22 23.08
C ASN A 138 9.86 2.98 21.75
N PHE A 139 8.53 3.01 21.76
CA PHE A 139 7.71 2.91 20.56
C PHE A 139 7.52 4.30 19.98
N GLU A 140 8.15 4.56 18.85
CA GLU A 140 7.97 5.79 18.10
C GLU A 140 6.97 5.59 16.97
N ILE A 141 5.85 6.36 17.01
CA ILE A 141 4.76 6.28 16.05
C ILE A 141 4.75 7.50 15.16
N GLY A 142 5.13 7.35 13.90
CA GLY A 142 4.95 8.33 12.84
C GLY A 142 3.53 8.26 12.26
N VAL A 143 3.01 9.40 11.82
CA VAL A 143 1.69 9.49 11.17
C VAL A 143 1.85 10.12 9.80
N ILE A 144 1.21 9.53 8.78
CA ILE A 144 1.10 10.11 7.44
C ILE A 144 -0.32 10.00 6.90
N HIS A 145 -0.79 11.04 6.22
CA HIS A 145 -2.10 11.05 5.56
C HIS A 145 -2.14 12.09 4.42
N GLY A 146 -3.08 11.97 3.51
CA GLY A 146 -3.16 12.79 2.29
C GLY A 146 -3.40 14.30 2.49
N ARG A 147 -3.73 14.77 3.71
CA ARG A 147 -3.85 16.22 4.01
C ARG A 147 -2.55 16.83 4.54
N MET A 148 -1.49 16.05 4.72
CA MET A 148 -0.18 16.56 5.14
C MET A 148 0.56 17.18 3.96
N LYS A 149 1.45 18.13 4.26
CA LYS A 149 2.34 18.69 3.26
C LYS A 149 3.35 17.63 2.80
N GLU A 150 3.68 17.63 1.54
CA GLU A 150 4.62 16.67 0.95
C GLU A 150 5.94 16.55 1.74
N ARG A 151 6.48 17.69 2.17
CA ARG A 151 7.73 17.74 2.97
C ARG A 151 7.62 16.99 4.29
N GLU A 152 6.46 17.03 4.95
CA GLU A 152 6.21 16.33 6.21
C GLU A 152 6.11 14.82 5.97
N ILE A 153 5.43 14.42 4.89
CA ILE A 153 5.34 13.02 4.48
C ILE A 153 6.75 12.46 4.20
N ILE A 154 7.55 13.17 3.39
CA ILE A 154 8.93 12.77 3.06
C ILE A 154 9.78 12.66 4.32
N ARG A 155 9.69 13.63 5.24
CA ARG A 155 10.43 13.60 6.51
C ARG A 155 10.07 12.37 7.33
N THR A 156 8.78 12.12 7.56
CA THR A 156 8.30 10.98 8.35
C THR A 156 8.67 9.65 7.69
N MET A 157 8.58 9.55 6.37
CA MET A 157 9.02 8.37 5.63
C MET A 157 10.53 8.13 5.76
N ASN A 158 11.35 9.19 5.72
CA ASN A 158 12.80 9.05 5.94
C ASN A 158 13.10 8.59 7.38
N GLN A 159 12.42 9.14 8.38
CA GLN A 159 12.56 8.69 9.77
C GLN A 159 12.18 7.21 9.93
N PHE A 160 11.10 6.78 9.27
CA PHE A 160 10.71 5.37 9.27
C PHE A 160 11.76 4.50 8.56
N ARG A 161 12.24 4.89 7.41
CA ARG A 161 13.29 4.17 6.67
C ARG A 161 14.59 4.05 7.47
N ASN A 162 14.97 5.11 8.20
CA ASN A 162 16.15 5.14 9.05
C ASN A 162 15.94 4.44 10.40
N ARG A 163 14.77 3.84 10.65
CA ARG A 163 14.42 3.16 11.91
C ARG A 163 14.35 4.07 13.15
N GLU A 164 14.21 5.38 12.95
CA GLU A 164 13.93 6.34 14.02
C GLU A 164 12.46 6.21 14.49
N ILE A 165 11.59 5.72 13.61
CA ILE A 165 10.18 5.40 13.86
C ILE A 165 9.99 3.89 13.66
N ASN A 166 9.35 3.23 14.62
CA ASN A 166 9.09 1.79 14.58
C ASN A 166 7.73 1.45 13.96
N ILE A 167 6.75 2.33 14.16
CA ILE A 167 5.37 2.14 13.70
C ILE A 167 4.98 3.31 12.81
N LEU A 168 4.58 3.03 11.59
CA LEU A 168 4.05 4.04 10.67
C LEU A 168 2.54 3.87 10.55
N LEU A 169 1.80 4.81 11.12
CA LEU A 169 0.34 4.89 11.04
C LEU A 169 -0.03 5.72 9.81
N ALA A 170 -0.71 5.12 8.84
CA ALA A 170 -1.01 5.75 7.56
C ALA A 170 -2.47 5.60 7.17
N THR A 171 -2.99 6.55 6.37
CA THR A 171 -4.18 6.32 5.55
C THR A 171 -3.77 5.75 4.19
N THR A 172 -4.72 5.23 3.41
CA THR A 172 -4.51 5.03 1.97
C THR A 172 -4.24 6.39 1.33
N ILE A 173 -3.11 6.52 0.68
CA ILE A 173 -2.65 7.73 -0.01
C ILE A 173 -2.89 7.55 -1.51
#